data_ef30f7a996904318f6a8427772262cf3
#
_entry.id   ef30f7a996904318f6a8427772262cf3
#
_cell.length_a   1.000
_cell.length_b   1.000
_cell.length_c   1.000
_cell.angle_alpha   90.00
_cell.angle_beta   90.00
_cell.angle_gamma   90.00
#
_symmetry.space_group_name_H-M   'P 1'
#
loop_
_entity.id
_entity.type
_entity.pdbx_description
1 polymer ?
#
loop_
_entity_poly.entity_id
_entity_poly.type
_entity_poly.pdbx_seq_one_letter_code
_entity_poly.pdbx_strand_id
1 'polypeptide(L)'
;MANKILIFGATGAVGSSLAKLMQNGSTECHLVGKNQDEVSKLSDETGHSFSVADVLEEGFLDKIDSDLADTEIKGIAYCVGSIDLKPINLISKKDVMKSFSLNLFPIYDIIKKFHQSLKNNKGSIVLFSTVAANQGFPNHGIISPVKASLEGLTISLAAEFSPNVRVNCI
;
A
#
# COMPACT_ATOMS: atom_id res chain seq x y z
N MET A 1 -5.09 19.88 -13.03
CA MET A 1 -4.65 18.51 -13.25
C MET A 1 -5.48 17.59 -12.35
N ALA A 2 -5.89 16.42 -12.81
CA ALA A 2 -6.63 15.48 -11.96
C ALA A 2 -5.69 14.90 -10.90
N ASN A 3 -6.10 14.94 -9.64
CA ASN A 3 -5.31 14.37 -8.55
C ASN A 3 -5.83 12.96 -8.26
N LYS A 4 -4.95 11.96 -8.26
CA LYS A 4 -5.33 10.55 -8.06
C LYS A 4 -4.93 10.00 -6.70
N ILE A 5 -5.62 8.95 -6.29
CA ILE A 5 -5.24 8.08 -5.18
C ILE A 5 -4.66 6.79 -5.75
N LEU A 6 -3.44 6.45 -5.34
CA LEU A 6 -2.82 5.15 -5.67
C LEU A 6 -3.33 4.07 -4.71
N ILE A 7 -3.83 2.97 -5.26
CA ILE A 7 -4.25 1.80 -4.49
C ILE A 7 -3.33 0.63 -4.84
N PHE A 8 -2.32 0.38 -4.01
CA PHE A 8 -1.43 -0.77 -4.15
C PHE A 8 -2.10 -2.02 -3.60
N GLY A 9 -1.97 -3.14 -4.32
CA GLY A 9 -2.70 -4.37 -3.99
C GLY A 9 -4.19 -4.26 -4.29
N ALA A 10 -4.54 -3.54 -5.36
CA ALA A 10 -5.91 -3.22 -5.72
C ALA A 10 -6.81 -4.44 -5.96
N THR A 11 -6.25 -5.57 -6.35
CA THR A 11 -7.01 -6.82 -6.60
C THR A 11 -7.26 -7.65 -5.34
N GLY A 12 -6.63 -7.31 -4.21
CA GLY A 12 -6.90 -7.92 -2.90
C GLY A 12 -8.26 -7.51 -2.31
N ALA A 13 -8.69 -8.20 -1.24
CA ALA A 13 -9.99 -7.95 -0.63
C ALA A 13 -10.20 -6.48 -0.21
N VAL A 14 -9.22 -5.88 0.46
CA VAL A 14 -9.30 -4.48 0.91
C VAL A 14 -9.20 -3.52 -0.27
N GLY A 15 -8.20 -3.73 -1.16
CA GLY A 15 -7.95 -2.85 -2.30
C GLY A 15 -9.12 -2.80 -3.28
N SER A 16 -9.72 -3.96 -3.60
CA SER A 16 -10.87 -4.01 -4.52
C SER A 16 -12.13 -3.41 -3.93
N SER A 17 -12.36 -3.61 -2.63
CA SER A 17 -13.47 -2.95 -1.93
C SER A 17 -13.30 -1.42 -1.92
N LEU A 18 -12.07 -0.93 -1.66
CA LEU A 18 -11.77 0.49 -1.71
C LEU A 18 -11.97 1.07 -3.12
N ALA A 19 -11.45 0.40 -4.15
CA ALA A 19 -11.63 0.83 -5.55
C ALA A 19 -13.11 0.97 -5.93
N LYS A 20 -13.95 -0.01 -5.55
CA LYS A 20 -15.40 0.02 -5.79
C LYS A 20 -16.10 1.13 -5.01
N LEU A 21 -15.73 1.37 -3.77
CA LEU A 21 -16.28 2.49 -2.98
C LEU A 21 -15.94 3.86 -3.58
N MET A 22 -14.77 3.99 -4.19
CA MET A 22 -14.31 5.23 -4.80
C MET A 22 -14.87 5.48 -6.20
N GLN A 23 -15.48 4.49 -6.85
CA GLN A 23 -15.99 4.55 -8.22
C GLN A 23 -16.93 5.74 -8.49
N ASN A 24 -17.81 6.06 -7.55
CA ASN A 24 -18.78 7.13 -7.67
C ASN A 24 -18.34 8.44 -6.99
N GLY A 25 -17.09 8.49 -6.54
CA GLY A 25 -16.53 9.66 -5.87
C GLY A 25 -16.00 10.71 -6.85
N SER A 26 -15.76 11.92 -6.35
CA SER A 26 -15.14 13.01 -7.11
C SER A 26 -13.62 12.82 -7.30
N THR A 27 -13.04 11.77 -6.73
CA THR A 27 -11.60 11.50 -6.77
C THR A 27 -11.33 10.26 -7.59
N GLU A 28 -10.52 10.40 -8.60
CA GLU A 28 -10.04 9.28 -9.39
C GLU A 28 -9.01 8.44 -8.62
N CYS A 29 -9.01 7.13 -8.86
CA CYS A 29 -7.98 6.23 -8.37
C CYS A 29 -7.12 5.71 -9.52
N HIS A 30 -5.91 5.28 -9.17
CA HIS A 30 -5.06 4.49 -10.03
C HIS A 30 -4.73 3.18 -9.31
N LEU A 31 -5.10 2.07 -9.94
CA LEU A 31 -5.03 0.74 -9.37
C LEU A 31 -3.67 0.11 -9.67
N VAL A 32 -3.00 -0.42 -8.66
CA VAL A 32 -1.74 -1.14 -8.84
C VAL A 32 -1.91 -2.59 -8.39
N GLY A 33 -1.71 -3.51 -9.32
CA GLY A 33 -1.80 -4.96 -9.08
C GLY A 33 -0.78 -5.72 -9.91
N LYS A 34 -0.37 -6.89 -9.45
CA LYS A 34 0.63 -7.71 -10.15
C LYS A 34 0.05 -8.62 -11.23
N ASN A 35 -1.23 -8.94 -11.17
CA ASN A 35 -1.91 -9.78 -12.15
C ASN A 35 -2.65 -8.90 -13.15
N GLN A 36 -2.24 -8.98 -14.43
CA GLN A 36 -2.81 -8.19 -15.54
C GLN A 36 -4.32 -8.40 -15.67
N ASP A 37 -4.77 -9.64 -15.67
CA ASP A 37 -6.18 -9.96 -15.93
C ASP A 37 -7.09 -9.47 -14.79
N GLU A 38 -6.63 -9.63 -13.54
CA GLU A 38 -7.39 -9.21 -12.37
C GLU A 38 -7.49 -7.68 -12.26
N VAL A 39 -6.36 -6.96 -12.49
CA VAL A 39 -6.37 -5.51 -12.38
C VAL A 39 -7.09 -4.84 -13.54
N SER A 40 -6.97 -5.38 -14.77
CA SER A 40 -7.72 -4.91 -15.93
C SER A 40 -9.22 -5.09 -15.73
N LYS A 41 -9.65 -6.27 -15.27
CA LYS A 41 -11.06 -6.53 -14.95
C LYS A 41 -11.60 -5.55 -13.91
N LEU A 42 -10.84 -5.29 -12.84
CA LEU A 42 -11.25 -4.32 -11.82
C LEU A 42 -11.31 -2.89 -12.38
N SER A 43 -10.38 -2.53 -13.27
CA SER A 43 -10.40 -1.26 -14.00
C SER A 43 -11.67 -1.12 -14.84
N ASP A 44 -12.04 -2.14 -15.61
CA ASP A 44 -13.27 -2.15 -16.41
C ASP A 44 -14.53 -2.00 -15.55
N GLU A 45 -14.54 -2.66 -14.38
CA GLU A 45 -15.66 -2.60 -13.43
C GLU A 45 -15.79 -1.20 -12.78
N THR A 46 -14.68 -0.49 -12.54
CA THR A 46 -14.67 0.73 -11.73
C THR A 46 -14.41 2.01 -12.50
N GLY A 47 -13.92 1.91 -13.75
CA GLY A 47 -13.53 3.05 -14.56
C GLY A 47 -12.19 3.69 -14.13
N HIS A 48 -11.47 3.12 -13.17
CA HIS A 48 -10.18 3.62 -12.72
C HIS A 48 -9.04 3.18 -13.63
N SER A 49 -8.04 4.03 -13.83
CA SER A 49 -6.80 3.66 -14.53
C SER A 49 -5.97 2.66 -13.71
N PHE A 50 -5.06 1.92 -14.35
CA PHE A 50 -4.26 0.92 -13.65
C PHE A 50 -2.84 0.80 -14.18
N SER A 51 -1.97 0.22 -13.35
CA SER A 51 -0.64 -0.30 -13.71
C SER A 51 -0.52 -1.76 -13.28
N VAL A 52 0.21 -2.53 -14.06
CA VAL A 52 0.61 -3.90 -13.69
C VAL A 52 2.03 -3.86 -13.14
N ALA A 53 2.16 -4.00 -11.83
CA ALA A 53 3.45 -3.97 -11.16
C ALA A 53 3.45 -4.87 -9.91
N ASP A 54 4.52 -5.64 -9.72
CA ASP A 54 4.78 -6.34 -8.47
C ASP A 54 5.73 -5.49 -7.61
N VAL A 55 5.31 -5.14 -6.42
CA VAL A 55 6.09 -4.31 -5.47
C VAL A 55 7.39 -4.97 -5.03
N LEU A 56 7.59 -6.27 -5.32
CA LEU A 56 8.82 -7.00 -5.06
C LEU A 56 9.84 -6.93 -6.21
N GLU A 57 9.44 -6.42 -7.37
CA GLU A 57 10.33 -6.27 -8.52
C GLU A 57 11.12 -4.96 -8.42
N GLU A 58 12.39 -5.00 -8.81
CA GLU A 58 13.19 -3.80 -8.95
C GLU A 58 12.62 -2.91 -10.07
N GLY A 59 12.53 -1.59 -9.84
CA GLY A 59 12.00 -0.66 -10.83
C GLY A 59 10.47 -0.66 -10.97
N PHE A 60 9.72 -1.33 -10.10
CA PHE A 60 8.25 -1.36 -10.18
C PHE A 60 7.61 0.03 -10.23
N LEU A 61 8.26 1.03 -9.63
CA LEU A 61 7.77 2.43 -9.64
C LEU A 61 7.95 3.13 -10.98
N ASP A 62 8.91 2.74 -11.80
CA ASP A 62 9.15 3.38 -13.11
C ASP A 62 8.00 3.12 -14.06
N LYS A 63 7.43 1.91 -14.00
CA LYS A 63 6.24 1.56 -14.77
C LYS A 63 5.02 2.36 -14.33
N ILE A 64 4.80 2.44 -13.03
CA ILE A 64 3.68 3.22 -12.46
C ILE A 64 3.81 4.69 -12.83
N ASP A 65 5.00 5.26 -12.74
CA ASP A 65 5.28 6.65 -13.10
C ASP A 65 4.97 6.93 -14.57
N SER A 66 5.39 6.03 -15.46
CA SER A 66 5.09 6.10 -16.90
C SER A 66 3.58 6.08 -17.18
N ASP A 67 2.84 5.21 -16.51
CA ASP A 67 1.39 5.08 -16.70
C ASP A 67 0.60 6.26 -16.11
N LEU A 68 1.16 6.95 -15.11
CA LEU A 68 0.55 8.12 -14.47
C LEU A 68 0.71 9.41 -15.30
N ALA A 69 1.71 9.51 -16.18
CA ALA A 69 1.92 10.64 -17.10
C ALA A 69 1.66 12.02 -16.45
N ASP A 70 2.54 12.48 -15.59
CA ASP A 70 2.47 13.78 -14.89
C ASP A 70 1.22 14.00 -14.01
N THR A 71 0.51 12.93 -13.67
CA THR A 71 -0.64 12.99 -12.76
C THR A 71 -0.19 13.24 -11.32
N GLU A 72 -0.73 14.25 -10.68
CA GLU A 72 -0.46 14.53 -9.26
C GLU A 72 -1.14 13.50 -8.34
N ILE A 73 -0.41 13.10 -7.29
CA ILE A 73 -0.89 12.12 -6.32
C ILE A 73 -1.29 12.81 -5.02
N LYS A 74 -2.54 12.60 -4.61
CA LYS A 74 -3.07 13.12 -3.34
C LYS A 74 -3.35 12.06 -2.30
N GLY A 75 -3.20 10.79 -2.63
CA GLY A 75 -3.41 9.72 -1.66
C GLY A 75 -2.71 8.43 -2.04
N ILE A 76 -2.34 7.66 -1.01
CA ILE A 76 -1.79 6.33 -1.14
C ILE A 76 -2.51 5.41 -0.15
N ALA A 77 -3.08 4.32 -0.66
CA ALA A 77 -3.56 3.19 0.13
C ALA A 77 -2.68 1.97 -0.18
N TYR A 78 -1.90 1.52 0.81
CA TYR A 78 -1.05 0.36 0.67
C TYR A 78 -1.77 -0.88 1.20
N CYS A 79 -2.49 -1.57 0.33
CA CYS A 79 -3.30 -2.76 0.65
C CYS A 79 -2.57 -4.08 0.36
N VAL A 80 -1.27 -4.01 0.00
CA VAL A 80 -0.46 -5.21 -0.24
C VAL A 80 -0.10 -5.86 1.08
N GLY A 81 -0.21 -7.17 1.14
CA GLY A 81 0.21 -7.95 2.29
C GLY A 81 -0.11 -9.43 2.16
N SER A 82 0.54 -10.23 2.97
CA SER A 82 0.23 -11.65 3.17
C SER A 82 0.38 -11.99 4.64
N ILE A 83 -0.30 -13.04 5.06
CA ILE A 83 -0.24 -13.55 6.43
C ILE A 83 0.38 -14.95 6.39
N ASP A 84 1.58 -15.07 6.95
CA ASP A 84 2.26 -16.35 7.15
C ASP A 84 2.20 -16.73 8.65
N LEU A 85 1.49 -17.79 8.97
CA LEU A 85 1.32 -18.28 10.34
C LEU A 85 2.17 -19.52 10.55
N LYS A 86 3.11 -19.45 11.51
CA LYS A 86 3.98 -20.56 11.85
C LYS A 86 4.28 -20.62 13.36
N PRO A 87 4.39 -21.83 13.94
CA PRO A 87 4.98 -21.99 15.27
C PRO A 87 6.39 -21.41 15.32
N ILE A 88 6.78 -20.82 16.45
CA ILE A 88 8.08 -20.12 16.60
C ILE A 88 9.29 -20.98 16.26
N ASN A 89 9.26 -22.25 16.59
CA ASN A 89 10.33 -23.20 16.31
C ASN A 89 10.50 -23.55 14.82
N LEU A 90 9.55 -23.17 13.96
CA LEU A 90 9.59 -23.39 12.52
C LEU A 90 9.87 -22.10 11.72
N ILE A 91 9.97 -20.97 12.41
CA ILE A 91 10.23 -19.67 11.76
C ILE A 91 11.72 -19.57 11.41
N SER A 92 12.00 -19.35 10.14
CA SER A 92 13.35 -19.04 9.66
C SER A 92 13.53 -17.53 9.45
N LYS A 93 14.80 -17.08 9.43
CA LYS A 93 15.15 -15.71 9.03
C LYS A 93 14.57 -15.36 7.65
N LYS A 94 14.55 -16.33 6.73
CA LYS A 94 14.02 -16.14 5.36
C LYS A 94 12.51 -15.83 5.38
N ASP A 95 11.75 -16.49 6.25
CA ASP A 95 10.30 -16.23 6.38
C ASP A 95 10.04 -14.80 6.87
N VAL A 96 10.79 -14.37 7.88
CA VAL A 96 10.70 -13.01 8.42
C VAL A 96 11.06 -11.97 7.36
N MET A 97 12.20 -12.14 6.69
CA MET A 97 12.63 -11.21 5.64
C MET A 97 11.63 -11.12 4.48
N LYS A 98 11.08 -12.26 4.04
CA LYS A 98 10.04 -12.29 3.01
C LYS A 98 8.81 -11.45 3.41
N SER A 99 8.39 -11.57 4.66
CA SER A 99 7.24 -10.82 5.17
C SER A 99 7.53 -9.31 5.23
N PHE A 100 8.71 -8.90 5.68
CA PHE A 100 9.13 -7.49 5.66
C PHE A 100 9.25 -6.95 4.23
N SER A 101 9.82 -7.74 3.30
CA SER A 101 9.98 -7.33 1.90
C SER A 101 8.64 -7.04 1.23
N LEU A 102 7.58 -7.75 1.57
CA LEU A 102 6.27 -7.52 0.98
C LEU A 102 5.47 -6.42 1.71
N ASN A 103 5.46 -6.46 3.04
CA ASN A 103 4.54 -5.63 3.82
C ASN A 103 5.10 -4.26 4.18
N LEU A 104 6.44 -4.07 4.23
CA LEU A 104 7.05 -2.83 4.73
C LEU A 104 7.96 -2.15 3.72
N PHE A 105 8.96 -2.85 3.17
CA PHE A 105 10.03 -2.18 2.41
C PHE A 105 9.54 -1.39 1.20
N PRO A 106 8.58 -1.85 0.39
CA PRO A 106 8.12 -1.08 -0.76
C PRO A 106 7.50 0.27 -0.39
N ILE A 107 6.98 0.39 0.84
CA ILE A 107 6.37 1.63 1.32
C ILE A 107 7.38 2.78 1.35
N TYR A 108 8.64 2.51 1.71
CA TYR A 108 9.69 3.53 1.72
C TYR A 108 9.95 4.08 0.31
N ASP A 109 10.05 3.21 -0.69
CA ASP A 109 10.30 3.61 -2.07
C ASP A 109 9.10 4.38 -2.65
N ILE A 110 7.88 3.91 -2.37
CA ILE A 110 6.64 4.56 -2.78
C ILE A 110 6.56 5.98 -2.16
N ILE A 111 6.79 6.10 -0.86
CA ILE A 111 6.72 7.41 -0.18
C ILE A 111 7.83 8.33 -0.69
N LYS A 112 9.06 7.83 -0.83
CA LYS A 112 10.18 8.59 -1.40
C LYS A 112 9.86 9.12 -2.80
N LYS A 113 9.19 8.34 -3.64
CA LYS A 113 8.79 8.75 -4.99
C LYS A 113 7.71 9.84 -4.96
N PHE A 114 6.67 9.68 -4.16
CA PHE A 114 5.46 10.51 -4.24
C PHE A 114 5.34 11.57 -3.14
N HIS A 115 6.29 11.68 -2.19
CA HIS A 115 6.17 12.58 -1.05
C HIS A 115 5.94 14.04 -1.42
N GLN A 116 6.56 14.53 -2.49
CA GLN A 116 6.41 15.93 -2.90
C GLN A 116 5.01 16.19 -3.44
N SER A 117 4.48 15.29 -4.27
CA SER A 117 3.11 15.39 -4.79
C SER A 117 2.09 15.32 -3.65
N LEU A 118 2.29 14.41 -2.69
CA LEU A 118 1.44 14.34 -1.49
C LEU A 118 1.45 15.64 -0.69
N LYS A 119 2.63 16.26 -0.47
CA LYS A 119 2.74 17.54 0.23
C LYS A 119 2.02 18.67 -0.49
N ASN A 120 2.21 18.78 -1.81
CA ASN A 120 1.59 19.82 -2.64
C ASN A 120 0.05 19.73 -2.60
N ASN A 121 -0.48 18.51 -2.51
CA ASN A 121 -1.92 18.24 -2.57
C ASN A 121 -2.57 18.04 -1.19
N LYS A 122 -1.85 18.31 -0.08
CA LYS A 122 -2.32 18.06 1.30
C LYS A 122 -2.87 16.64 1.46
N GLY A 123 -2.10 15.69 0.98
CA GLY A 123 -2.50 14.31 0.75
C GLY A 123 -2.71 13.47 2.00
N SER A 124 -2.93 12.17 1.76
CA SER A 124 -3.11 11.19 2.83
C SER A 124 -2.51 9.85 2.47
N ILE A 125 -1.92 9.18 3.46
CA ILE A 125 -1.41 7.82 3.36
C ILE A 125 -2.19 6.94 4.32
N VAL A 126 -2.62 5.76 3.86
CA VAL A 126 -3.27 4.74 4.68
C VAL A 126 -2.51 3.43 4.56
N LEU A 127 -2.08 2.90 5.70
CA LEU A 127 -1.45 1.62 5.87
C LEU A 127 -2.39 0.68 6.63
N PHE A 128 -2.20 -0.64 6.50
CA PHE A 128 -3.07 -1.63 7.14
C PHE A 128 -2.26 -2.51 8.09
N SER A 129 -2.54 -2.40 9.39
CA SER A 129 -2.00 -3.22 10.45
C SER A 129 -2.86 -4.47 10.69
N THR A 130 -2.83 -4.98 11.89
CA THR A 130 -3.61 -6.12 12.37
C THR A 130 -3.79 -6.02 13.88
N VAL A 131 -4.91 -6.51 14.38
CA VAL A 131 -5.12 -6.67 15.84
C VAL A 131 -4.02 -7.51 16.49
N ALA A 132 -3.37 -8.41 15.74
CA ALA A 132 -2.27 -9.22 16.22
C ALA A 132 -1.01 -8.40 16.55
N ALA A 133 -0.88 -7.16 16.11
CA ALA A 133 0.22 -6.27 16.48
C ALA A 133 0.16 -5.88 17.96
N ASN A 134 -1.05 -5.77 18.52
CA ASN A 134 -1.32 -5.32 19.88
C ASN A 134 -1.81 -6.44 20.82
N GLN A 135 -2.35 -7.52 20.26
CA GLN A 135 -2.81 -8.69 21.01
C GLN A 135 -2.01 -9.93 20.61
N GLY A 136 -1.58 -10.72 21.58
CA GLY A 136 -0.87 -11.95 21.30
C GLY A 136 -1.77 -13.04 20.73
N PHE A 137 -1.38 -13.59 19.57
CA PHE A 137 -2.03 -14.77 18.97
C PHE A 137 -1.01 -15.87 18.70
N PRO A 138 -1.37 -17.16 18.91
CA PRO A 138 -0.49 -18.25 18.54
C PRO A 138 -0.11 -18.20 17.04
N ASN A 139 1.13 -18.57 16.72
CA ASN A 139 1.66 -18.65 15.35
C ASN A 139 1.80 -17.32 14.61
N HIS A 140 1.58 -16.17 15.23
CA HIS A 140 1.68 -14.85 14.60
C HIS A 140 3.08 -14.21 14.73
N GLY A 141 4.10 -14.98 15.10
CA GLY A 141 5.47 -14.47 15.31
C GLY A 141 6.15 -13.84 14.10
N ILE A 142 5.63 -14.03 12.89
CA ILE A 142 6.09 -13.35 11.68
C ILE A 142 5.28 -12.07 11.44
N ILE A 143 3.96 -12.19 11.34
CA ILE A 143 3.13 -11.09 10.87
C ILE A 143 2.93 -9.99 11.92
N SER A 144 2.85 -10.34 13.20
CA SER A 144 2.71 -9.36 14.30
C SER A 144 3.80 -8.30 14.30
N PRO A 145 5.11 -8.64 14.35
CA PRO A 145 6.18 -7.64 14.36
C PRO A 145 6.24 -6.83 13.05
N VAL A 146 5.94 -7.45 11.91
CA VAL A 146 5.90 -6.76 10.62
C VAL A 146 4.78 -5.72 10.59
N LYS A 147 3.60 -6.05 11.08
CA LYS A 147 2.47 -5.11 11.10
C LYS A 147 2.64 -4.04 12.20
N ALA A 148 3.21 -4.39 13.35
CA ALA A 148 3.59 -3.40 14.37
C ALA A 148 4.62 -2.37 13.84
N SER A 149 5.52 -2.80 12.94
CA SER A 149 6.46 -1.85 12.30
C SER A 149 5.76 -0.81 11.40
N LEU A 150 4.60 -1.14 10.80
CA LEU A 150 3.78 -0.17 10.06
C LEU A 150 3.17 0.88 10.99
N GLU A 151 2.76 0.49 12.19
CA GLU A 151 2.26 1.42 13.20
C GLU A 151 3.35 2.42 13.62
N GLY A 152 4.57 1.92 13.91
CA GLY A 152 5.72 2.76 14.20
C GLY A 152 6.10 3.69 13.05
N LEU A 153 6.10 3.18 11.81
CA LEU A 153 6.35 3.98 10.62
C LEU A 153 5.28 5.06 10.45
N THR A 154 4.02 4.74 10.69
CA THR A 154 2.90 5.70 10.62
C THR A 154 3.11 6.88 11.55
N ILE A 155 3.48 6.63 12.80
CA ILE A 155 3.75 7.68 13.81
C ILE A 155 4.90 8.58 13.35
N SER A 156 5.98 7.99 12.86
CA SER A 156 7.16 8.72 12.39
C SER A 156 6.83 9.61 11.19
N LEU A 157 6.16 9.03 10.17
CA LEU A 157 5.78 9.78 8.97
C LEU A 157 4.73 10.86 9.24
N ALA A 158 3.78 10.61 10.15
CA ALA A 158 2.80 11.62 10.56
C ALA A 158 3.46 12.84 11.20
N ALA A 159 4.49 12.62 12.02
CA ALA A 159 5.27 13.70 12.62
C ALA A 159 6.11 14.46 11.57
N GLU A 160 6.78 13.74 10.66
CA GLU A 160 7.65 14.32 9.63
C GLU A 160 6.87 15.13 8.59
N PHE A 161 5.68 14.66 8.21
CA PHE A 161 4.90 15.28 7.13
C PHE A 161 3.87 16.30 7.60
N SER A 162 3.67 16.43 8.91
CA SER A 162 2.77 17.44 9.48
C SER A 162 3.19 18.86 9.09
N PRO A 163 2.23 19.78 8.79
CA PRO A 163 0.79 19.60 8.71
C PRO A 163 0.28 19.21 7.30
N ASN A 164 1.17 18.89 6.36
CA ASN A 164 0.83 18.81 4.94
C ASN A 164 0.24 17.46 4.50
N VAL A 165 0.68 16.35 5.12
CA VAL A 165 0.20 15.01 4.76
C VAL A 165 -0.27 14.29 6.01
N ARG A 166 -1.44 13.70 5.94
CA ARG A 166 -1.95 12.83 7.00
C ARG A 166 -1.50 11.40 6.76
N VAL A 167 -1.03 10.73 7.81
CA VAL A 167 -0.62 9.32 7.73
C VAL A 167 -1.39 8.55 8.81
N ASN A 168 -2.07 7.49 8.40
CA ASN A 168 -2.90 6.68 9.27
C ASN A 168 -2.62 5.19 9.06
N CYS A 169 -2.81 4.42 10.12
CA CYS A 169 -2.78 2.97 10.11
C CYS A 169 -4.10 2.43 10.64
N ILE A 170 -4.67 1.44 9.97
CA ILE A 170 -5.95 0.81 10.32
C ILE A 170 -5.70 -0.64 10.71
#